data_a3b0192c0727e5331250dccd9508c24c
#
_entry.id   a3b0192c0727e5331250dccd9508c24c
#
_cell.length_a   1.000
_cell.length_b   1.000
_cell.length_c   1.000
_cell.angle_alpha   90.00
_cell.angle_beta   90.00
_cell.angle_gamma   90.00
#
_symmetry.space_group_name_H-M   'P 1'
#
loop_
_entity.id
_entity.type
_entity.pdbx_description
1 polymer ?
#
loop_
_entity_poly.entity_id
_entity_poly.type
_entity_poly.pdbx_seq_one_letter_code
_entity_poly.pdbx_strand_id
1 'polypeptide(L)'
;MSISPTKQPYVVLVDLVIRPERVEEFLPLMVENASSSLTLEPGCQVFEVCQASDDAPRFFLYEVYDDEAAFRQHLETAHFLTFNQQTEPYTVSKEVRIFGRLDTP
;
A
#
# COMPACT_ATOMS: atom_id res chain seq x y z
N MET A 1 8.49 -20.59 -24.32
CA MET A 1 7.70 -20.84 -23.12
C MET A 1 6.82 -19.65 -22.84
N SER A 2 5.57 -19.87 -22.66
CA SER A 2 4.66 -18.76 -22.37
C SER A 2 4.44 -18.65 -20.88
N ILE A 3 4.54 -17.44 -20.39
CA ILE A 3 4.21 -17.11 -19.01
C ILE A 3 2.90 -16.34 -19.06
N SER A 4 1.95 -16.75 -18.25
CA SER A 4 0.70 -16.03 -18.16
C SER A 4 0.88 -14.77 -17.32
N PRO A 5 0.92 -13.57 -17.92
CA PRO A 5 1.12 -12.34 -17.15
C PRO A 5 -0.05 -12.04 -16.20
N THR A 6 -1.23 -12.63 -16.49
CA THR A 6 -2.42 -12.38 -15.67
C THR A 6 -2.37 -13.10 -14.33
N LYS A 7 -1.43 -14.04 -14.17
CA LYS A 7 -1.30 -14.82 -12.94
C LYS A 7 -0.18 -14.36 -12.04
N GLN A 8 0.61 -13.37 -12.47
CA GLN A 8 1.68 -12.85 -11.62
C GLN A 8 1.09 -12.00 -10.51
N PRO A 9 1.54 -12.23 -9.27
CA PRO A 9 1.20 -11.33 -8.19
C PRO A 9 1.66 -9.91 -8.50
N TYR A 10 0.83 -8.96 -8.15
CA TYR A 10 1.03 -7.55 -8.44
C TYR A 10 1.61 -6.89 -7.19
N VAL A 11 2.85 -6.46 -7.27
CA VAL A 11 3.57 -5.88 -6.14
C VAL A 11 3.53 -4.36 -6.24
N VAL A 12 3.08 -3.71 -5.17
CA VAL A 12 2.98 -2.26 -5.09
C VAL A 12 3.89 -1.78 -3.97
N LEU A 13 4.88 -0.98 -4.32
CA LEU A 13 5.80 -0.37 -3.37
C LEU A 13 5.51 1.11 -3.29
N VAL A 14 5.30 1.62 -2.09
CA VAL A 14 4.95 3.02 -1.90
C VAL A 14 5.95 3.67 -0.96
N ASP A 15 6.61 4.73 -1.41
CA ASP A 15 7.42 5.60 -0.57
C ASP A 15 6.60 6.81 -0.18
N LEU A 16 6.47 7.05 1.11
CA LEU A 16 5.69 8.16 1.65
C LEU A 16 6.54 9.03 2.55
N VAL A 17 6.35 10.32 2.43
CA VAL A 17 6.86 11.28 3.42
C VAL A 17 5.68 12.07 3.96
N ILE A 18 5.51 12.04 5.27
CA ILE A 18 4.40 12.70 5.96
C ILE A 18 4.95 13.93 6.68
N ARG A 19 4.12 14.95 6.84
CA ARG A 19 4.50 16.13 7.62
C ARG A 19 4.92 15.67 9.03
N PRO A 20 6.09 16.11 9.53
CA PRO A 20 6.57 15.63 10.84
C PRO A 20 5.57 15.84 11.98
N GLU A 21 4.86 16.96 11.96
CA GLU A 21 3.91 17.29 13.03
C GLU A 21 2.60 16.47 12.93
N ARG A 22 2.44 15.68 11.87
CA ARG A 22 1.22 14.88 11.64
C ARG A 22 1.46 13.37 11.73
N VAL A 23 2.68 12.95 12.06
CA VAL A 23 3.01 11.52 12.10
C VAL A 23 2.13 10.76 13.09
N GLU A 24 1.89 11.32 14.27
CA GLU A 24 1.07 10.66 15.29
C GLU A 24 -0.38 10.46 14.84
N GLU A 25 -0.93 11.41 14.09
CA GLU A 25 -2.28 11.29 13.55
C GLU A 25 -2.32 10.32 12.38
N PHE A 26 -1.27 10.28 11.57
CA PHE A 26 -1.18 9.43 10.39
C PHE A 26 -1.09 7.95 10.76
N LEU A 27 -0.31 7.60 11.77
CA LEU A 27 -0.02 6.21 12.11
C LEU A 27 -1.27 5.35 12.29
N PRO A 28 -2.24 5.71 13.13
CA PRO A 28 -3.43 4.86 13.31
C PRO A 28 -4.26 4.75 12.04
N LEU A 29 -4.33 5.80 11.24
CA LEU A 29 -5.08 5.77 9.97
C LEU A 29 -4.43 4.82 8.98
N MET A 30 -3.10 4.84 8.90
CA MET A 30 -2.35 3.96 7.99
C MET A 30 -2.50 2.50 8.40
N VAL A 31 -2.34 2.20 9.68
CA VAL A 31 -2.45 0.84 10.20
C VAL A 31 -3.87 0.31 10.01
N GLU A 32 -4.88 1.13 10.22
CA GLU A 32 -6.26 0.74 10.01
C GLU A 32 -6.55 0.43 8.55
N ASN A 33 -6.03 1.24 7.62
CA ASN A 33 -6.20 0.99 6.20
C ASN A 33 -5.53 -0.33 5.79
N ALA A 34 -4.34 -0.60 6.29
CA ALA A 34 -3.63 -1.84 6.02
C ALA A 34 -4.42 -3.05 6.54
N SER A 35 -4.92 -2.96 7.76
CA SER A 35 -5.71 -4.02 8.37
C SER A 35 -7.00 -4.28 7.60
N SER A 36 -7.70 -3.22 7.20
CA SER A 36 -8.94 -3.35 6.42
C SER A 36 -8.67 -3.98 5.06
N SER A 37 -7.56 -3.61 4.42
CA SER A 37 -7.19 -4.20 3.14
C SER A 37 -6.98 -5.70 3.26
N LEU A 38 -6.23 -6.13 4.28
CA LEU A 38 -5.96 -7.55 4.50
C LEU A 38 -7.22 -8.34 4.88
N THR A 39 -8.11 -7.72 5.64
CA THR A 39 -9.30 -8.40 6.18
C THR A 39 -10.44 -8.44 5.17
N LEU A 40 -10.65 -7.34 4.43
CA LEU A 40 -11.85 -7.18 3.61
C LEU A 40 -11.62 -7.44 2.12
N GLU A 41 -10.38 -7.38 1.64
CA GLU A 41 -10.09 -7.54 0.22
C GLU A 41 -9.53 -8.93 -0.06
N PRO A 42 -10.32 -9.81 -0.72
CA PRO A 42 -9.85 -11.17 -0.99
C PRO A 42 -8.57 -11.21 -1.83
N GLY A 43 -8.37 -10.21 -2.68
CA GLY A 43 -7.21 -10.15 -3.54
C GLY A 43 -5.97 -9.49 -2.94
N CYS A 44 -6.04 -9.01 -1.70
CA CYS A 44 -4.89 -8.42 -1.02
C CYS A 44 -4.18 -9.49 -0.21
N GLN A 45 -2.98 -9.87 -0.65
CA GLN A 45 -2.20 -10.94 -0.01
C GLN A 45 -1.31 -10.42 1.11
N VAL A 46 -0.69 -9.25 0.90
CA VAL A 46 0.26 -8.65 1.83
C VAL A 46 0.02 -7.15 1.87
N PHE A 47 0.10 -6.58 3.05
CA PHE A 47 0.08 -5.14 3.21
C PHE A 47 0.88 -4.80 4.46
N GLU A 48 2.16 -4.45 4.26
CA GLU A 48 3.08 -4.15 5.36
C GLU A 48 3.41 -2.67 5.38
N VAL A 49 3.33 -2.09 6.57
CA VAL A 49 3.64 -0.69 6.78
C VAL A 49 4.96 -0.62 7.55
N CYS A 50 5.94 0.04 6.93
CA CYS A 50 7.26 0.19 7.54
C CYS A 50 7.54 1.68 7.76
N GLN A 51 8.17 1.99 8.89
CA GLN A 51 8.59 3.34 9.20
C GLN A 51 10.11 3.35 9.29
N ALA A 52 10.74 4.37 8.68
CA ALA A 52 12.19 4.47 8.76
C ALA A 52 12.63 4.65 10.21
N SER A 53 13.66 3.89 10.63
CA SER A 53 14.10 3.88 12.02
C SER A 53 14.78 5.18 12.44
N ASP A 54 15.30 5.94 11.48
CA ASP A 54 16.03 7.19 11.73
C ASP A 54 15.34 8.44 11.18
N ASP A 55 14.11 8.27 10.66
CA ASP A 55 13.38 9.37 10.02
C ASP A 55 11.88 9.11 10.16
N ALA A 56 11.32 9.49 11.28
CA ALA A 56 9.93 9.18 11.64
C ALA A 56 8.88 9.56 10.59
N PRO A 57 9.01 10.68 9.83
CA PRO A 57 8.04 11.01 8.79
C PRO A 57 8.09 10.15 7.54
N ARG A 58 9.09 9.29 7.40
CA ARG A 58 9.28 8.47 6.20
C ARG A 58 8.73 7.07 6.39
N PHE A 59 7.86 6.67 5.46
CA PHE A 59 7.23 5.36 5.47
C PHE A 59 7.43 4.64 4.16
N PHE A 60 7.40 3.31 4.23
CA PHE A 60 7.47 2.44 3.07
C PHE A 60 6.37 1.40 3.20
N LEU A 61 5.58 1.24 2.15
CA LEU A 61 4.52 0.22 2.13
C LEU A 61 4.92 -0.87 1.15
N TYR A 62 4.75 -2.11 1.58
CA TYR A 62 4.94 -3.29 0.75
C TYR A 62 3.60 -3.99 0.63
N GLU A 63 3.05 -3.99 -0.57
CA GLU A 63 1.70 -4.53 -0.82
C GLU A 63 1.77 -5.55 -1.94
N VAL A 64 1.04 -6.65 -1.80
CA VAL A 64 0.93 -7.66 -2.86
C VAL A 64 -0.53 -7.98 -3.08
N TYR A 65 -0.94 -7.92 -4.33
CA TYR A 65 -2.30 -8.25 -4.77
C TYR A 65 -2.24 -9.44 -5.72
N ASP A 66 -3.36 -10.14 -5.87
CA ASP A 66 -3.43 -11.30 -6.77
C ASP A 66 -3.05 -10.93 -8.20
N ASP A 67 -3.50 -9.75 -8.65
CA ASP A 67 -3.28 -9.24 -9.99
C ASP A 67 -3.58 -7.74 -10.01
N GLU A 68 -3.45 -7.14 -11.17
CA GLU A 68 -3.73 -5.72 -11.35
C GLU A 68 -5.19 -5.38 -11.04
N ALA A 69 -6.12 -6.26 -11.39
CA ALA A 69 -7.54 -6.03 -11.14
C ALA A 69 -7.83 -5.93 -9.64
N ALA A 70 -7.18 -6.77 -8.83
CA ALA A 70 -7.32 -6.72 -7.37
C ALA A 70 -6.81 -5.39 -6.81
N PHE A 71 -5.70 -4.88 -7.34
CA PHE A 71 -5.18 -3.58 -6.92
C PHE A 71 -6.14 -2.45 -7.32
N ARG A 72 -6.72 -2.52 -8.52
CA ARG A 72 -7.69 -1.50 -8.93
C ARG A 72 -8.92 -1.51 -8.04
N GLN A 73 -9.37 -2.70 -7.64
CA GLN A 73 -10.47 -2.82 -6.67
C GLN A 73 -10.11 -2.18 -5.34
N HIS A 74 -8.86 -2.38 -4.88
CA HIS A 74 -8.37 -1.74 -3.65
C HIS A 74 -8.56 -0.22 -3.70
N LEU A 75 -8.22 0.40 -4.83
CA LEU A 75 -8.31 1.84 -4.98
C LEU A 75 -9.74 2.37 -4.94
N GLU A 76 -10.74 1.49 -5.09
CA GLU A 76 -12.16 1.86 -5.07
C GLU A 76 -12.84 1.50 -3.76
N THR A 77 -12.13 0.88 -2.81
CA THR A 77 -12.72 0.51 -1.52
C THR A 77 -13.00 1.72 -0.66
N ALA A 78 -14.03 1.61 0.18
CA ALA A 78 -14.39 2.69 1.10
C ALA A 78 -13.23 3.01 2.05
N HIS A 79 -12.54 1.99 2.55
CA HIS A 79 -11.44 2.22 3.49
C HIS A 79 -10.27 2.94 2.83
N PHE A 80 -9.94 2.62 1.57
CA PHE A 80 -8.87 3.33 0.87
C PHE A 80 -9.26 4.78 0.57
N LEU A 81 -10.47 4.99 0.07
CA LEU A 81 -10.92 6.33 -0.30
C LEU A 81 -10.97 7.25 0.92
N THR A 82 -11.48 6.75 2.05
CA THR A 82 -11.52 7.50 3.30
C THR A 82 -10.10 7.81 3.79
N PHE A 83 -9.23 6.80 3.81
CA PHE A 83 -7.85 6.98 4.21
C PHE A 83 -7.14 8.02 3.35
N ASN A 84 -7.28 7.89 2.03
CA ASN A 84 -6.61 8.78 1.08
C ASN A 84 -7.07 10.22 1.28
N GLN A 85 -8.37 10.43 1.45
CA GLN A 85 -8.93 11.76 1.69
C GLN A 85 -8.43 12.37 2.99
N GLN A 86 -8.40 11.58 4.06
CA GLN A 86 -7.97 12.06 5.38
C GLN A 86 -6.48 12.37 5.44
N THR A 87 -5.65 11.61 4.71
CA THR A 87 -4.20 11.73 4.82
C THR A 87 -3.57 12.62 3.76
N GLU A 88 -4.31 12.99 2.72
CA GLU A 88 -3.79 13.86 1.68
C GLU A 88 -3.18 15.15 2.23
N PRO A 89 -3.84 15.88 3.17
CA PRO A 89 -3.27 17.09 3.74
C PRO A 89 -1.97 16.86 4.52
N TYR A 90 -1.72 15.63 4.96
CA TYR A 90 -0.53 15.28 5.75
C TYR A 90 0.65 14.86 4.86
N THR A 91 0.40 14.56 3.59
CA THR A 91 1.39 13.92 2.71
C THR A 91 2.25 14.98 2.03
N VAL A 92 3.55 14.87 2.24
CA VAL A 92 4.54 15.73 1.59
C VAL A 92 4.89 15.17 0.22
N SER A 93 5.14 13.86 0.14
CA SER A 93 5.45 13.20 -1.11
C SER A 93 4.98 11.75 -1.08
N LYS A 94 4.69 11.23 -2.27
CA LYS A 94 4.25 9.85 -2.45
C LYS A 94 4.75 9.37 -3.80
N GLU A 95 5.47 8.25 -3.78
CA GLU A 95 5.95 7.62 -5.00
C GLU A 95 5.49 6.16 -5.01
N VAL A 96 4.83 5.75 -6.09
CA VAL A 96 4.32 4.38 -6.24
C VAL A 96 5.09 3.69 -7.36
N ARG A 97 5.59 2.49 -7.07
CA ARG A 97 6.28 1.65 -8.06
C ARG A 97 5.58 0.30 -8.12
N ILE A 98 5.42 -0.20 -9.34
CA ILE A 98 4.71 -1.45 -9.60
C ILE A 98 5.68 -2.48 -10.13
N PHE A 99 5.61 -3.70 -9.57
CA PHE A 99 6.43 -4.83 -9.99
C PHE A 99 5.56 -6.07 -10.11
N GLY A 100 5.95 -6.98 -10.98
CA GLY A 100 5.39 -8.32 -10.99
C GLY A 100 6.33 -9.24 -10.22
N ARG A 101 5.79 -10.07 -9.32
CA ARG A 101 6.61 -11.02 -8.60
C ARG A 101 6.91 -12.23 -9.48
N LEU A 102 8.17 -12.58 -9.61
CA LEU A 102 8.57 -13.75 -10.37
C LEU A 102 8.56 -14.98 -9.46
N ASP A 103 8.13 -16.10 -10.03
CA ASP A 103 8.23 -17.36 -9.32
C ASP A 103 9.70 -17.80 -9.27
N THR A 104 10.15 -18.18 -8.08
CA THR A 104 11.49 -18.72 -7.89
C THR A 104 11.37 -20.15 -7.41
N PRO A 105 12.10 -21.08 -8.04
CA PRO A 105 12.08 -22.48 -7.62
C PRO A 105 12.69 -22.71 -6.25
#